data_f704e68997a037994e0b0951acc5e040
#
_entry.id   f704e68997a037994e0b0951acc5e040
#
_cell.length_a   1.000
_cell.length_b   1.000
_cell.length_c   1.000
_cell.angle_alpha   90.00
_cell.angle_beta   90.00
_cell.angle_gamma   90.00
#
_symmetry.space_group_name_H-M   'P 1'
#
loop_
_entity.id
_entity.type
_entity.pdbx_description
1 polymer ?
#
loop_
_entity_poly.entity_id
_entity_poly.type
_entity_poly.pdbx_seq_one_letter_code
_entity_poly.pdbx_strand_id
1 'polypeptide(L)'
;MKKFAILGLMTVGIASSAIANEVNVYSYRQPELIAPLTDAFTEKTGIEVNVAYLKKGMVERMQAEGKRSPADVVLTVDISRLSAIVDAGLTQLIKSATLMQNVPELYRDPKNHWFGVTTRARIVYASKARVGENEVTTYEDLADPKWTGRICTRSGLNAYNVALTAAVLHHNGEEKTLEWLKGLKENLARKPQGNDRAQVKAIWAGECDISIGNTYYMGKMLNDPEQTLWANDVRIVFPTFEKGATHINISGVAMAKNAPNADNALALIEFLTSKQAQEIYADANYEYPVAPGSVPNDLVKSWGDYVPDDVNLMDLAALRSQALKLIETVDFDG
;
A
#
# COMPACT_ATOMS: atom_id res chain seq x y z
N MET A 1 10.95 -81.56 26.19
CA MET A 1 11.24 -80.52 25.21
C MET A 1 10.18 -79.41 25.37
N LYS A 2 10.53 -78.31 26.05
CA LYS A 2 9.63 -77.18 26.30
C LYS A 2 9.84 -76.15 25.19
N LYS A 3 8.80 -75.84 24.40
CA LYS A 3 8.81 -74.79 23.37
C LYS A 3 8.49 -73.44 24.05
N PHE A 4 9.42 -72.53 24.02
CA PHE A 4 9.17 -71.10 24.37
C PHE A 4 8.63 -70.40 23.14
N ALA A 5 7.45 -69.81 23.26
CA ALA A 5 6.88 -68.89 22.27
C ALA A 5 7.30 -67.45 22.66
N ILE A 6 8.05 -66.78 21.80
CA ILE A 6 8.40 -65.36 21.93
C ILE A 6 7.29 -64.55 21.31
N LEU A 7 6.55 -63.80 22.14
CA LEU A 7 5.52 -62.86 21.71
C LEU A 7 6.21 -61.51 21.42
N GLY A 8 6.35 -61.19 20.12
CA GLY A 8 6.89 -59.93 19.68
C GLY A 8 5.89 -58.81 19.87
N LEU A 9 6.17 -57.86 20.74
CA LEU A 9 5.40 -56.62 20.91
C LEU A 9 5.73 -55.66 19.73
N MET A 10 4.80 -55.48 18.76
CA MET A 10 4.90 -54.41 17.76
C MET A 10 4.47 -53.13 18.42
N THR A 11 5.40 -52.23 18.72
CA THR A 11 5.14 -50.83 19.07
C THR A 11 4.81 -50.09 17.79
N VAL A 12 3.52 -49.76 17.59
CA VAL A 12 3.10 -48.81 16.57
C VAL A 12 3.49 -47.42 17.01
N GLY A 13 4.57 -46.91 16.43
CA GLY A 13 4.98 -45.52 16.60
C GLY A 13 3.92 -44.62 15.92
N ILE A 14 3.15 -43.88 16.71
CA ILE A 14 2.33 -42.77 16.23
C ILE A 14 3.31 -41.68 15.84
N ALA A 15 3.58 -41.54 14.55
CA ALA A 15 4.22 -40.37 14.01
C ALA A 15 3.28 -39.18 14.22
N SER A 16 3.45 -38.43 15.29
CA SER A 16 2.89 -37.08 15.39
C SER A 16 3.49 -36.29 14.24
N SER A 17 2.68 -35.99 13.24
CA SER A 17 3.01 -34.96 12.27
C SER A 17 3.22 -33.67 13.09
N ALA A 18 4.46 -33.26 13.27
CA ALA A 18 4.75 -31.95 13.79
C ALA A 18 4.05 -30.96 12.81
N ILE A 19 3.01 -30.31 13.26
CA ILE A 19 2.41 -29.18 12.54
C ILE A 19 3.59 -28.21 12.41
N ALA A 20 3.97 -27.87 11.18
CA ALA A 20 5.03 -26.93 10.94
C ALA A 20 4.62 -25.60 11.65
N ASN A 21 5.44 -25.18 12.62
CA ASN A 21 5.17 -23.94 13.37
C ASN A 21 5.65 -22.75 12.54
N GLU A 22 5.10 -22.63 11.33
CA GLU A 22 5.49 -21.64 10.34
C GLU A 22 4.28 -21.01 9.65
N VAL A 23 4.50 -19.87 9.03
CA VAL A 23 3.54 -19.20 8.13
C VAL A 23 4.29 -18.61 6.94
N ASN A 24 3.76 -18.83 5.73
CA ASN A 24 4.39 -18.45 4.47
C ASN A 24 3.71 -17.20 3.89
N VAL A 25 4.46 -16.13 3.73
CA VAL A 25 3.96 -14.82 3.27
C VAL A 25 4.44 -14.54 1.85
N TYR A 26 3.52 -14.36 0.90
CA TYR A 26 3.82 -13.78 -0.40
C TYR A 26 3.69 -12.26 -0.30
N SER A 27 4.79 -11.54 -0.53
CA SER A 27 4.88 -10.10 -0.25
C SER A 27 5.32 -9.30 -1.48
N TYR A 28 4.62 -8.19 -1.74
CA TYR A 28 5.11 -7.12 -2.62
C TYR A 28 5.97 -6.09 -1.87
N ARG A 29 6.07 -6.18 -0.54
CA ARG A 29 7.00 -5.38 0.27
C ARG A 29 8.31 -6.13 0.40
N GLN A 30 9.42 -5.40 0.29
CA GLN A 30 10.75 -5.96 0.46
C GLN A 30 10.93 -6.55 1.88
N PRO A 31 11.68 -7.65 2.02
CA PRO A 31 11.85 -8.33 3.31
C PRO A 31 12.38 -7.41 4.41
N GLU A 32 13.35 -6.55 4.12
CA GLU A 32 13.95 -5.62 5.07
C GLU A 32 12.96 -4.60 5.66
N LEU A 33 11.87 -4.33 4.96
CA LEU A 33 10.83 -3.39 5.41
C LEU A 33 9.73 -4.04 6.24
N ILE A 34 9.68 -5.38 6.29
CA ILE A 34 8.72 -6.12 7.11
C ILE A 34 9.41 -7.00 8.16
N ALA A 35 10.75 -7.15 8.09
CA ALA A 35 11.51 -7.93 9.07
C ALA A 35 11.20 -7.53 10.53
N PRO A 36 11.14 -6.24 10.91
CA PRO A 36 10.80 -5.88 12.28
C PRO A 36 9.45 -6.42 12.77
N LEU A 37 8.50 -6.59 11.83
CA LEU A 37 7.16 -7.14 12.14
C LEU A 37 7.19 -8.66 12.26
N THR A 38 7.86 -9.33 11.31
CA THR A 38 7.96 -10.79 11.32
C THR A 38 8.76 -11.28 12.51
N ASP A 39 9.84 -10.58 12.86
CA ASP A 39 10.67 -10.88 14.03
C ASP A 39 9.87 -10.71 15.33
N ALA A 40 9.15 -9.59 15.49
CA ALA A 40 8.29 -9.35 16.66
C ALA A 40 7.14 -10.38 16.76
N PHE A 41 6.58 -10.84 15.64
CA PHE A 41 5.58 -11.91 15.63
C PHE A 41 6.19 -13.25 16.08
N THR A 42 7.34 -13.61 15.51
CA THR A 42 8.06 -14.85 15.86
C THR A 42 8.49 -14.85 17.34
N GLU A 43 9.02 -13.74 17.85
CA GLU A 43 9.37 -13.59 19.25
C GLU A 43 8.16 -13.80 20.18
N LYS A 44 7.00 -13.24 19.79
CA LYS A 44 5.78 -13.31 20.58
C LYS A 44 5.10 -14.69 20.56
N THR A 45 5.17 -15.40 19.43
CA THR A 45 4.35 -16.60 19.18
C THR A 45 5.15 -17.89 19.04
N GLY A 46 6.44 -17.80 18.74
CA GLY A 46 7.27 -18.93 18.35
C GLY A 46 6.96 -19.47 16.94
N ILE A 47 6.10 -18.79 16.17
CA ILE A 47 5.77 -19.17 14.78
C ILE A 47 6.80 -18.52 13.85
N GLU A 48 7.46 -19.30 13.00
CA GLU A 48 8.42 -18.82 12.01
C GLU A 48 7.69 -18.20 10.82
N VAL A 49 8.17 -17.04 10.32
CA VAL A 49 7.58 -16.35 9.17
C VAL A 49 8.51 -16.42 7.97
N ASN A 50 8.09 -17.17 6.95
CA ASN A 50 8.80 -17.30 5.68
C ASN A 50 8.30 -16.28 4.66
N VAL A 51 9.13 -15.32 4.24
CA VAL A 51 8.74 -14.26 3.32
C VAL A 51 9.28 -14.52 1.91
N ALA A 52 8.38 -14.71 0.96
CA ALA A 52 8.70 -14.75 -0.47
C ALA A 52 8.39 -13.39 -1.10
N TYR A 53 9.43 -12.62 -1.41
CA TYR A 53 9.31 -11.32 -2.06
C TYR A 53 9.06 -11.47 -3.56
N LEU A 54 8.04 -10.79 -4.08
CA LEU A 54 7.65 -10.78 -5.48
C LEU A 54 7.59 -9.34 -5.99
N LYS A 55 8.37 -9.02 -7.03
CA LYS A 55 8.29 -7.68 -7.68
C LYS A 55 7.00 -7.54 -8.49
N LYS A 56 6.53 -8.63 -9.12
CA LYS A 56 5.34 -8.73 -9.98
C LYS A 56 4.90 -10.18 -10.08
N GLY A 57 3.73 -10.43 -10.68
CA GLY A 57 3.31 -11.79 -11.06
C GLY A 57 2.78 -12.65 -9.90
N MET A 58 2.27 -12.04 -8.82
CA MET A 58 1.75 -12.79 -7.67
C MET A 58 0.48 -13.55 -8.03
N VAL A 59 -0.43 -12.93 -8.79
CA VAL A 59 -1.68 -13.56 -9.24
C VAL A 59 -1.37 -14.76 -10.10
N GLU A 60 -0.53 -14.60 -11.13
CA GLU A 60 -0.14 -15.64 -12.06
C GLU A 60 0.57 -16.80 -11.35
N ARG A 61 1.44 -16.48 -10.39
CA ARG A 61 2.13 -17.48 -9.59
C ARG A 61 1.15 -18.30 -8.75
N MET A 62 0.27 -17.64 -7.98
CA MET A 62 -0.71 -18.32 -7.13
C MET A 62 -1.71 -19.14 -7.96
N GLN A 63 -2.11 -18.67 -9.15
CA GLN A 63 -2.94 -19.43 -10.08
C GLN A 63 -2.24 -20.69 -10.60
N ALA A 64 -0.96 -20.58 -10.99
CA ALA A 64 -0.16 -21.71 -11.47
C ALA A 64 0.09 -22.76 -10.38
N GLU A 65 0.30 -22.34 -9.14
CA GLU A 65 0.46 -23.21 -7.97
C GLU A 65 -0.88 -23.89 -7.57
N GLY A 66 -1.99 -23.18 -7.73
CA GLY A 66 -3.33 -23.64 -7.43
C GLY A 66 -3.48 -24.14 -5.99
N LYS A 67 -3.99 -25.36 -5.80
CA LYS A 67 -4.16 -25.99 -4.48
C LYS A 67 -2.84 -26.36 -3.79
N ARG A 68 -1.73 -26.32 -4.51
CA ARG A 68 -0.39 -26.61 -3.99
C ARG A 68 0.39 -25.36 -3.63
N SER A 69 -0.23 -24.18 -3.70
CA SER A 69 0.43 -22.95 -3.28
C SER A 69 0.84 -23.05 -1.81
N PRO A 70 2.10 -22.76 -1.49
CA PRO A 70 2.54 -22.72 -0.10
C PRO A 70 2.12 -21.41 0.61
N ALA A 71 1.57 -20.43 -0.11
CA ALA A 71 1.20 -19.15 0.45
C ALA A 71 0.07 -19.28 1.48
N ASP A 72 0.30 -18.77 2.68
CA ASP A 72 -0.68 -18.64 3.74
C ASP A 72 -1.26 -17.22 3.78
N VAL A 73 -0.38 -16.21 3.69
CA VAL A 73 -0.73 -14.80 3.74
C VAL A 73 -0.18 -14.09 2.50
N VAL A 74 -0.97 -13.14 2.00
CA VAL A 74 -0.57 -12.21 0.96
C VAL A 74 -0.47 -10.82 1.56
N LEU A 75 0.67 -10.14 1.35
CA LEU A 75 0.89 -8.76 1.76
C LEU A 75 1.13 -7.89 0.52
N THR A 76 0.31 -6.87 0.35
CA THR A 76 0.42 -5.92 -0.76
C THR A 76 0.63 -4.50 -0.24
N VAL A 77 1.09 -3.63 -1.14
CA VAL A 77 1.38 -2.22 -0.85
C VAL A 77 0.51 -1.27 -1.69
N ASP A 78 -0.58 -1.80 -2.27
CA ASP A 78 -1.45 -1.04 -3.16
C ASP A 78 -2.79 -1.75 -3.32
N ILE A 79 -3.89 -0.99 -3.28
CA ILE A 79 -5.25 -1.54 -3.36
C ILE A 79 -5.50 -2.25 -4.69
N SER A 80 -4.95 -1.76 -5.81
CA SER A 80 -5.17 -2.40 -7.11
C SER A 80 -4.56 -3.80 -7.19
N ARG A 81 -3.41 -4.01 -6.52
CA ARG A 81 -2.79 -5.34 -6.41
C ARG A 81 -3.59 -6.26 -5.51
N LEU A 82 -4.12 -5.72 -4.43
CA LEU A 82 -4.95 -6.48 -3.49
C LEU A 82 -6.27 -6.89 -4.14
N SER A 83 -6.95 -5.95 -4.81
CA SER A 83 -8.15 -6.21 -5.60
C SER A 83 -7.93 -7.29 -6.65
N ALA A 84 -6.84 -7.22 -7.42
CA ALA A 84 -6.54 -8.23 -8.44
C ALA A 84 -6.42 -9.66 -7.87
N ILE A 85 -5.90 -9.82 -6.65
CA ILE A 85 -5.82 -11.13 -5.99
C ILE A 85 -7.20 -11.60 -5.52
N VAL A 86 -8.03 -10.69 -5.00
CA VAL A 86 -9.42 -10.97 -4.59
C VAL A 86 -10.27 -11.35 -5.81
N ASP A 87 -10.20 -10.55 -6.88
CA ASP A 87 -10.97 -10.75 -8.11
C ASP A 87 -10.61 -12.05 -8.81
N ALA A 88 -9.35 -12.49 -8.71
CA ALA A 88 -8.89 -13.78 -9.18
C ALA A 88 -9.36 -14.96 -8.31
N GLY A 89 -10.09 -14.71 -7.21
CA GLY A 89 -10.58 -15.72 -6.29
C GLY A 89 -9.47 -16.47 -5.55
N LEU A 90 -8.35 -15.79 -5.26
CA LEU A 90 -7.15 -16.36 -4.63
C LEU A 90 -7.08 -16.08 -3.13
N THR A 91 -8.09 -15.45 -2.56
CA THR A 91 -8.22 -15.20 -1.12
C THR A 91 -9.41 -15.93 -0.55
N GLN A 92 -9.45 -16.08 0.77
CA GLN A 92 -10.62 -16.56 1.49
C GLN A 92 -11.14 -15.48 2.46
N LEU A 93 -12.43 -15.55 2.77
CA LEU A 93 -13.10 -14.72 3.75
C LEU A 93 -12.58 -15.04 5.15
N ILE A 94 -12.26 -14.02 5.94
CA ILE A 94 -11.83 -14.17 7.32
C ILE A 94 -12.92 -13.67 8.28
N LYS A 95 -13.29 -14.53 9.23
CA LYS A 95 -14.20 -14.17 10.33
C LYS A 95 -13.40 -14.05 11.63
N SER A 96 -13.11 -12.85 12.07
CA SER A 96 -12.38 -12.59 13.31
C SER A 96 -12.91 -11.32 13.97
N ALA A 97 -13.32 -11.43 15.22
CA ALA A 97 -13.74 -10.28 16.04
C ALA A 97 -12.56 -9.31 16.28
N THR A 98 -11.35 -9.85 16.43
CA THR A 98 -10.11 -9.08 16.57
C THR A 98 -9.87 -8.19 15.36
N LEU A 99 -10.00 -8.73 14.15
CA LEU A 99 -9.81 -7.95 12.92
C LEU A 99 -10.87 -6.86 12.76
N MET A 100 -12.12 -7.16 13.12
CA MET A 100 -13.20 -6.15 13.10
C MET A 100 -12.94 -5.01 14.07
N GLN A 101 -12.34 -5.29 15.22
CA GLN A 101 -11.97 -4.29 16.21
C GLN A 101 -10.72 -3.49 15.79
N ASN A 102 -9.73 -4.16 15.22
CA ASN A 102 -8.45 -3.56 14.87
C ASN A 102 -8.48 -2.70 13.60
N VAL A 103 -9.37 -3.02 12.64
CA VAL A 103 -9.39 -2.35 11.33
C VAL A 103 -10.77 -1.74 11.07
N PRO A 104 -10.89 -0.39 11.09
CA PRO A 104 -12.12 0.31 10.73
C PRO A 104 -12.64 -0.06 9.33
N GLU A 105 -13.94 0.11 9.09
CA GLU A 105 -14.60 -0.28 7.83
C GLU A 105 -13.98 0.36 6.59
N LEU A 106 -13.55 1.60 6.68
CA LEU A 106 -12.86 2.30 5.61
C LEU A 106 -11.59 1.57 5.12
N TYR A 107 -10.95 0.80 5.99
CA TYR A 107 -9.65 0.18 5.74
C TYR A 107 -9.72 -1.34 5.60
N ARG A 108 -10.90 -1.91 5.34
CA ARG A 108 -11.06 -3.35 5.10
C ARG A 108 -12.04 -3.63 3.96
N ASP A 109 -11.94 -4.82 3.40
CA ASP A 109 -12.88 -5.31 2.42
C ASP A 109 -14.29 -5.47 3.03
N PRO A 110 -15.37 -4.96 2.40
CA PRO A 110 -16.73 -5.17 2.87
C PRO A 110 -17.12 -6.64 3.05
N LYS A 111 -16.46 -7.55 2.29
CA LYS A 111 -16.66 -9.01 2.39
C LYS A 111 -15.59 -9.70 3.22
N ASN A 112 -14.70 -8.94 3.88
CA ASN A 112 -13.63 -9.44 4.74
C ASN A 112 -12.59 -10.35 4.05
N HIS A 113 -12.29 -10.12 2.78
CA HIS A 113 -11.21 -10.79 2.07
C HIS A 113 -9.84 -10.19 2.34
N TRP A 114 -9.77 -8.91 2.74
CA TRP A 114 -8.53 -8.22 3.08
C TRP A 114 -8.71 -7.21 4.20
N PHE A 115 -7.61 -6.89 4.87
CA PHE A 115 -7.52 -5.94 5.96
C PHE A 115 -6.32 -5.01 5.77
N GLY A 116 -6.54 -3.72 6.02
CA GLY A 116 -5.48 -2.71 5.97
C GLY A 116 -4.52 -2.82 7.13
N VAL A 117 -3.26 -2.53 6.86
CA VAL A 117 -2.20 -2.45 7.86
C VAL A 117 -1.77 -1.00 8.05
N THR A 118 -1.50 -0.28 6.96
CA THR A 118 -1.14 1.14 6.99
C THR A 118 -1.69 1.86 5.75
N THR A 119 -1.80 3.18 5.85
CA THR A 119 -2.16 4.04 4.73
C THR A 119 -1.04 5.04 4.40
N ARG A 120 -1.13 5.67 3.24
CA ARG A 120 -0.38 6.85 2.82
C ARG A 120 -1.26 7.74 1.98
N ALA A 121 -1.04 9.04 2.10
CA ALA A 121 -1.72 10.02 1.28
C ALA A 121 -0.97 10.26 -0.03
N ARG A 122 -1.71 10.55 -1.09
CA ARG A 122 -1.19 11.11 -2.33
C ARG A 122 -1.22 12.61 -2.20
N ILE A 123 -0.06 13.24 -2.11
CA ILE A 123 0.11 14.63 -1.71
C ILE A 123 0.75 15.45 -2.82
N VAL A 124 0.81 16.75 -2.61
CA VAL A 124 1.64 17.64 -3.39
C VAL A 124 2.88 18.04 -2.56
N TYR A 125 4.05 17.86 -3.13
CA TYR A 125 5.27 18.49 -2.68
C TYR A 125 5.33 19.89 -3.28
N ALA A 126 5.45 20.91 -2.47
CA ALA A 126 5.51 22.32 -2.90
C ALA A 126 6.79 22.96 -2.45
N SER A 127 7.45 23.72 -3.33
CA SER A 127 8.62 24.53 -2.99
C SER A 127 8.28 25.51 -1.89
N LYS A 128 9.06 25.53 -0.82
CA LYS A 128 8.87 26.50 0.28
C LYS A 128 9.12 27.96 -0.16
N ALA A 129 9.98 28.14 -1.13
CA ALA A 129 10.40 29.47 -1.58
C ALA A 129 9.50 30.05 -2.68
N ARG A 130 8.85 29.19 -3.51
CA ARG A 130 8.18 29.63 -4.75
C ARG A 130 6.67 29.40 -4.77
N VAL A 131 6.13 28.72 -3.75
CA VAL A 131 4.70 28.41 -3.66
C VAL A 131 4.15 28.85 -2.31
N GLY A 132 3.12 29.70 -2.32
CA GLY A 132 2.43 30.16 -1.12
C GLY A 132 1.67 29.05 -0.40
N GLU A 133 1.38 29.22 0.89
CA GLU A 133 0.80 28.15 1.72
C GLU A 133 -0.55 27.63 1.22
N ASN A 134 -1.38 28.48 0.62
CA ASN A 134 -2.73 28.13 0.17
C ASN A 134 -2.89 28.18 -1.35
N GLU A 135 -1.81 28.08 -2.11
CA GLU A 135 -1.88 28.10 -3.58
C GLU A 135 -2.37 26.78 -4.18
N VAL A 136 -2.20 25.66 -3.46
CA VAL A 136 -2.76 24.35 -3.80
C VAL A 136 -3.63 23.89 -2.64
N THR A 137 -4.91 23.67 -2.89
CA THR A 137 -5.87 23.21 -1.89
C THR A 137 -6.60 21.95 -2.33
N THR A 138 -6.81 21.78 -3.64
CA THR A 138 -7.50 20.62 -4.22
C THR A 138 -6.65 19.92 -5.27
N TYR A 139 -7.04 18.70 -5.63
CA TYR A 139 -6.43 18.01 -6.77
C TYR A 139 -6.83 18.69 -8.09
N GLU A 140 -8.00 19.29 -8.13
CA GLU A 140 -8.50 20.05 -9.27
C GLU A 140 -7.64 21.27 -9.56
N ASP A 141 -7.10 21.94 -8.54
CA ASP A 141 -6.17 23.08 -8.67
C ASP A 141 -4.95 22.77 -9.55
N LEU A 142 -4.54 21.50 -9.66
CA LEU A 142 -3.39 21.11 -10.48
C LEU A 142 -3.60 21.31 -11.98
N ALA A 143 -4.86 21.45 -12.43
CA ALA A 143 -5.21 21.78 -13.80
C ALA A 143 -5.36 23.28 -14.05
N ASP A 144 -5.24 24.13 -13.03
CA ASP A 144 -5.33 25.59 -13.18
C ASP A 144 -4.16 26.12 -14.02
N PRO A 145 -4.38 26.94 -15.04
CA PRO A 145 -3.33 27.55 -15.89
C PRO A 145 -2.24 28.34 -15.12
N LYS A 146 -2.48 28.76 -13.88
CA LYS A 146 -1.44 29.36 -13.02
C LYS A 146 -0.21 28.47 -12.81
N TRP A 147 -0.37 27.15 -13.04
CA TRP A 147 0.70 26.17 -12.90
C TRP A 147 1.42 25.86 -14.22
N THR A 148 1.12 26.53 -15.33
CA THR A 148 1.75 26.25 -16.63
C THR A 148 3.28 26.26 -16.53
N GLY A 149 3.91 25.13 -16.88
CA GLY A 149 5.35 24.94 -16.81
C GLY A 149 5.91 24.81 -15.38
N ARG A 150 5.08 24.57 -14.37
CA ARG A 150 5.48 24.55 -12.96
C ARG A 150 5.29 23.22 -12.25
N ILE A 151 4.74 22.19 -12.93
CA ILE A 151 4.46 20.87 -12.35
C ILE A 151 5.44 19.83 -12.87
N CYS A 152 6.02 19.03 -11.96
CA CYS A 152 6.72 17.80 -12.30
C CYS A 152 5.92 16.58 -11.82
N THR A 153 5.94 15.51 -12.60
CA THR A 153 5.33 14.23 -12.18
C THR A 153 6.07 13.06 -12.78
N ARG A 154 5.89 11.91 -12.19
CA ARG A 154 6.24 10.62 -12.80
C ARG A 154 5.20 10.24 -13.84
N SER A 155 5.47 9.20 -14.64
CA SER A 155 4.55 8.67 -15.65
C SER A 155 3.10 8.60 -15.14
N GLY A 156 2.17 9.06 -15.96
CA GLY A 156 0.73 8.92 -15.72
C GLY A 156 0.29 7.46 -15.60
N LEU A 157 0.96 6.55 -16.31
CA LEU A 157 0.70 5.10 -16.28
C LEU A 157 1.24 4.41 -15.03
N ASN A 158 1.95 5.15 -14.16
CA ASN A 158 2.36 4.59 -12.88
C ASN A 158 1.16 4.31 -11.97
N ALA A 159 1.18 3.18 -11.27
CA ALA A 159 0.07 2.72 -10.43
C ALA A 159 -0.49 3.79 -9.47
N TYR A 160 0.37 4.66 -8.92
CA TYR A 160 -0.07 5.71 -7.99
C TYR A 160 -0.80 6.86 -8.69
N ASN A 161 -0.37 7.25 -9.90
CA ASN A 161 -1.07 8.25 -10.68
C ASN A 161 -2.36 7.69 -11.28
N VAL A 162 -2.36 6.42 -11.70
CA VAL A 162 -3.59 5.72 -12.12
C VAL A 162 -4.61 5.67 -10.98
N ALA A 163 -4.17 5.39 -9.74
CA ALA A 163 -5.06 5.37 -8.58
C ALA A 163 -5.63 6.77 -8.27
N LEU A 164 -4.80 7.82 -8.35
CA LEU A 164 -5.29 9.19 -8.22
C LEU A 164 -6.29 9.55 -9.34
N THR A 165 -5.98 9.21 -10.59
CA THR A 165 -6.92 9.44 -11.71
C THR A 165 -8.23 8.68 -11.52
N ALA A 166 -8.19 7.45 -10.98
CA ALA A 166 -9.39 6.70 -10.64
C ALA A 166 -10.22 7.41 -9.54
N ALA A 167 -9.56 8.03 -8.57
CA ALA A 167 -10.24 8.81 -7.53
C ALA A 167 -10.85 10.11 -8.10
N VAL A 168 -10.12 10.85 -8.96
CA VAL A 168 -10.69 12.01 -9.69
C VAL A 168 -11.89 11.58 -10.53
N LEU A 169 -11.81 10.43 -11.21
CA LEU A 169 -12.89 9.88 -12.01
C LEU A 169 -14.12 9.53 -11.15
N HIS A 170 -13.92 9.00 -9.97
CA HIS A 170 -15.00 8.71 -9.02
C HIS A 170 -15.75 9.99 -8.61
N HIS A 171 -15.01 11.03 -8.23
CA HIS A 171 -15.59 12.28 -7.73
C HIS A 171 -16.21 13.16 -8.83
N ASN A 172 -15.59 13.21 -10.00
CA ASN A 172 -15.87 14.22 -11.02
C ASN A 172 -16.52 13.66 -12.30
N GLY A 173 -16.47 12.33 -12.51
CA GLY A 173 -16.94 11.69 -13.75
C GLY A 173 -15.93 11.81 -14.89
N GLU A 174 -16.24 11.13 -16.01
CA GLU A 174 -15.28 10.93 -17.12
C GLU A 174 -14.88 12.23 -17.81
N GLU A 175 -15.86 13.07 -18.17
CA GLU A 175 -15.64 14.31 -18.92
C GLU A 175 -14.70 15.26 -18.17
N LYS A 176 -15.00 15.55 -16.90
CA LYS A 176 -14.19 16.44 -16.07
C LYS A 176 -12.81 15.84 -15.74
N THR A 177 -12.72 14.53 -15.64
CA THR A 177 -11.42 13.85 -15.45
C THR A 177 -10.55 14.01 -16.70
N LEU A 178 -11.14 13.93 -17.89
CA LEU A 178 -10.44 14.16 -19.14
C LEU A 178 -9.95 15.61 -19.26
N GLU A 179 -10.78 16.59 -18.87
CA GLU A 179 -10.41 18.01 -18.81
C GLU A 179 -9.26 18.24 -17.80
N TRP A 180 -9.38 17.67 -16.60
CA TRP A 180 -8.35 17.73 -15.57
C TRP A 180 -7.02 17.15 -16.04
N LEU A 181 -7.01 15.98 -16.68
CA LEU A 181 -5.78 15.37 -17.23
C LEU A 181 -5.14 16.24 -18.31
N LYS A 182 -5.93 16.89 -19.18
CA LYS A 182 -5.42 17.82 -20.18
C LYS A 182 -4.78 19.04 -19.55
N GLY A 183 -5.47 19.70 -18.60
CA GLY A 183 -4.95 20.85 -17.90
C GLY A 183 -3.69 20.52 -17.11
N LEU A 184 -3.69 19.37 -16.40
CA LEU A 184 -2.49 18.90 -15.69
C LEU A 184 -1.32 18.65 -16.65
N LYS A 185 -1.56 18.04 -17.85
CA LYS A 185 -0.54 17.84 -18.88
C LYS A 185 0.03 19.18 -19.39
N GLU A 186 -0.82 20.15 -19.66
CA GLU A 186 -0.43 21.49 -20.11
C GLU A 186 0.41 22.25 -19.08
N ASN A 187 0.23 21.94 -17.80
CA ASN A 187 0.94 22.53 -16.69
C ASN A 187 2.32 21.89 -16.39
N LEU A 188 2.66 20.80 -17.09
CA LEU A 188 3.93 20.12 -16.87
C LEU A 188 5.12 20.96 -17.32
N ALA A 189 6.12 21.08 -16.46
CA ALA A 189 7.42 21.72 -16.78
C ALA A 189 8.24 20.87 -17.74
N ARG A 190 8.03 19.58 -17.76
CA ARG A 190 8.75 18.59 -18.60
C ARG A 190 7.93 17.33 -18.77
N LYS A 191 8.30 16.48 -19.71
CA LYS A 191 7.70 15.14 -19.85
C LYS A 191 7.80 14.35 -18.55
N PRO A 192 6.76 13.58 -18.19
CA PRO A 192 6.76 12.71 -17.01
C PRO A 192 7.94 11.77 -16.99
N GLN A 193 8.68 11.70 -15.88
CA GLN A 193 9.85 10.83 -15.76
C GLN A 193 10.24 10.58 -14.30
N GLY A 194 11.09 9.58 -14.06
CA GLY A 194 11.65 9.27 -12.76
C GLY A 194 10.61 8.72 -11.76
N ASN A 195 10.91 8.85 -10.49
CA ASN A 195 10.06 8.46 -9.35
C ASN A 195 9.72 9.68 -8.48
N ASP A 196 8.94 9.51 -7.42
CA ASP A 196 8.49 10.63 -6.57
C ASP A 196 9.67 11.41 -5.95
N ARG A 197 10.77 10.74 -5.58
CA ARG A 197 11.97 11.42 -5.06
C ARG A 197 12.68 12.25 -6.13
N ALA A 198 12.70 11.77 -7.37
CA ALA A 198 13.24 12.52 -8.50
C ALA A 198 12.44 13.80 -8.80
N GLN A 199 11.14 13.82 -8.48
CA GLN A 199 10.33 15.04 -8.59
C GLN A 199 10.73 16.06 -7.52
N VAL A 200 10.94 15.62 -6.27
CA VAL A 200 11.41 16.52 -5.19
C VAL A 200 12.79 17.10 -5.53
N LYS A 201 13.69 16.27 -6.10
CA LYS A 201 14.98 16.77 -6.61
C LYS A 201 14.80 17.83 -7.71
N ALA A 202 13.83 17.65 -8.61
CA ALA A 202 13.53 18.62 -9.66
C ALA A 202 13.00 19.95 -9.10
N ILE A 203 12.17 19.92 -8.05
CA ILE A 203 11.73 21.13 -7.35
C ILE A 203 12.93 21.85 -6.73
N TRP A 204 13.79 21.14 -6.03
CA TRP A 204 15.02 21.69 -5.46
C TRP A 204 15.93 22.30 -6.52
N ALA A 205 16.05 21.66 -7.68
CA ALA A 205 16.84 22.17 -8.81
C ALA A 205 16.17 23.35 -9.56
N GLY A 206 14.94 23.73 -9.22
CA GLY A 206 14.22 24.83 -9.87
C GLY A 206 13.59 24.47 -11.23
N GLU A 207 13.51 23.18 -11.58
CA GLU A 207 12.88 22.73 -12.82
C GLU A 207 11.35 22.85 -12.78
N CYS A 208 10.75 22.75 -11.58
CA CYS A 208 9.33 22.93 -11.32
C CYS A 208 9.11 23.42 -9.89
N ASP A 209 7.90 23.81 -9.56
CA ASP A 209 7.55 24.37 -8.25
C ASP A 209 6.76 23.40 -7.38
N ILE A 210 5.98 22.53 -8.01
CA ILE A 210 5.19 21.49 -7.32
C ILE A 210 5.32 20.14 -8.01
N SER A 211 5.04 19.07 -7.26
CA SER A 211 4.93 17.73 -7.81
C SER A 211 3.98 16.87 -7.00
N ILE A 212 3.40 15.83 -7.65
CA ILE A 212 2.54 14.84 -7.00
C ILE A 212 3.40 13.70 -6.46
N GLY A 213 3.21 13.31 -5.18
CA GLY A 213 3.95 12.23 -4.57
C GLY A 213 3.22 11.54 -3.42
N ASN A 214 3.82 10.50 -2.85
CA ASN A 214 3.32 9.84 -1.66
C ASN A 214 4.05 10.32 -0.41
N THR A 215 3.34 10.45 0.69
CA THR A 215 3.85 10.96 1.98
C THR A 215 5.13 10.29 2.45
N TYR A 216 5.21 8.96 2.42
CA TYR A 216 6.32 8.19 2.98
C TYR A 216 7.69 8.47 2.32
N TYR A 217 7.72 9.00 1.08
CA TYR A 217 8.97 9.36 0.44
C TYR A 217 9.66 10.55 1.13
N MET A 218 8.88 11.45 1.76
CA MET A 218 9.45 12.53 2.56
C MET A 218 10.29 11.98 3.71
N GLY A 219 9.75 11.02 4.49
CA GLY A 219 10.50 10.40 5.58
C GLY A 219 11.77 9.70 5.10
N LYS A 220 11.68 8.99 3.97
CA LYS A 220 12.87 8.34 3.38
C LYS A 220 13.93 9.32 2.93
N MET A 221 13.54 10.44 2.32
CA MET A 221 14.49 11.48 1.88
C MET A 221 15.12 12.24 3.05
N LEU A 222 14.35 12.55 4.09
CA LEU A 222 14.86 13.23 5.29
C LEU A 222 15.87 12.39 6.07
N ASN A 223 15.78 11.04 5.97
CA ASN A 223 16.71 10.11 6.60
C ASN A 223 17.82 9.62 5.64
N ASP A 224 17.94 10.21 4.47
CA ASP A 224 19.00 9.92 3.50
C ASP A 224 19.90 11.15 3.36
N PRO A 225 21.21 11.07 3.74
CA PRO A 225 22.11 12.21 3.71
C PRO A 225 22.25 12.89 2.34
N GLU A 226 22.11 12.13 1.24
CA GLU A 226 22.20 12.67 -0.12
C GLU A 226 20.91 13.41 -0.53
N GLN A 227 19.78 13.08 0.07
CA GLN A 227 18.45 13.57 -0.33
C GLN A 227 17.86 14.60 0.64
N THR A 228 18.43 14.74 1.83
CA THR A 228 17.95 15.66 2.88
C THR A 228 17.86 17.12 2.38
N LEU A 229 18.79 17.56 1.54
CA LEU A 229 18.76 18.92 0.97
C LEU A 229 17.51 19.15 0.12
N TRP A 230 17.13 18.16 -0.70
CA TRP A 230 15.93 18.25 -1.55
C TRP A 230 14.66 18.26 -0.71
N ALA A 231 14.61 17.35 0.30
CA ALA A 231 13.46 17.21 1.18
C ALA A 231 13.22 18.48 2.00
N ASN A 232 14.29 19.15 2.45
CA ASN A 232 14.18 20.38 3.23
C ASN A 232 13.70 21.59 2.42
N ASP A 233 13.81 21.57 1.10
CA ASP A 233 13.37 22.67 0.21
C ASP A 233 11.85 22.63 -0.09
N VAL A 234 11.20 21.53 0.24
CA VAL A 234 9.77 21.35 -0.01
C VAL A 234 8.97 21.16 1.27
N ARG A 235 7.68 21.49 1.20
CA ARG A 235 6.69 21.08 2.20
C ARG A 235 5.70 20.12 1.60
N ILE A 236 5.03 19.35 2.45
CA ILE A 236 3.87 18.54 2.11
C ILE A 236 2.62 19.42 2.12
N VAL A 237 1.81 19.29 1.10
CA VAL A 237 0.43 19.80 1.05
C VAL A 237 -0.49 18.58 0.88
N PHE A 238 -1.55 18.50 1.69
CA PHE A 238 -2.59 17.50 1.60
C PHE A 238 -3.78 18.09 0.82
N PRO A 239 -3.81 17.93 -0.53
CA PRO A 239 -4.96 18.41 -1.29
C PRO A 239 -6.16 17.52 -1.01
N THR A 240 -7.35 18.09 -1.12
CA THR A 240 -8.62 17.37 -1.09
C THR A 240 -9.24 17.34 -2.48
N PHE A 241 -10.24 16.52 -2.71
CA PHE A 241 -11.15 16.74 -3.82
C PHE A 241 -12.11 17.89 -3.47
N GLU A 242 -12.63 18.61 -4.45
CA GLU A 242 -13.64 19.65 -4.21
C GLU A 242 -14.86 19.12 -3.46
N LYS A 243 -15.20 17.85 -3.66
CA LYS A 243 -16.33 17.16 -3.03
C LYS A 243 -15.91 15.93 -2.22
N GLY A 244 -14.73 15.95 -1.65
CA GLY A 244 -14.18 14.84 -0.92
C GLY A 244 -13.07 15.25 0.03
N ALA A 245 -12.17 14.33 0.30
CA ALA A 245 -11.04 14.54 1.20
C ALA A 245 -9.72 14.13 0.52
N THR A 246 -8.67 13.90 1.27
CA THR A 246 -7.36 13.55 0.69
C THR A 246 -7.33 12.11 0.20
N HIS A 247 -6.93 11.88 -1.06
CA HIS A 247 -6.76 10.53 -1.61
C HIS A 247 -5.71 9.75 -0.85
N ILE A 248 -6.08 8.54 -0.46
CA ILE A 248 -5.21 7.58 0.22
C ILE A 248 -5.05 6.31 -0.60
N ASN A 249 -3.97 5.58 -0.30
CA ASN A 249 -3.82 4.19 -0.71
C ASN A 249 -3.38 3.36 0.50
N ILE A 250 -3.43 2.03 0.40
CA ILE A 250 -3.32 1.14 1.55
C ILE A 250 -2.26 0.06 1.32
N SER A 251 -1.55 -0.30 2.39
CA SER A 251 -0.88 -1.59 2.51
C SER A 251 -1.84 -2.54 3.22
N GLY A 252 -2.05 -3.71 2.65
CA GLY A 252 -3.04 -4.64 3.19
C GLY A 252 -2.61 -6.09 3.12
N VAL A 253 -3.26 -6.90 3.92
CA VAL A 253 -3.05 -8.35 4.05
C VAL A 253 -4.33 -9.11 3.74
N ALA A 254 -4.17 -10.29 3.17
CA ALA A 254 -5.25 -11.23 2.92
C ALA A 254 -4.78 -12.66 3.22
N MET A 255 -5.70 -13.54 3.62
CA MET A 255 -5.41 -14.96 3.72
C MET A 255 -5.54 -15.62 2.35
N ALA A 256 -4.55 -16.39 1.96
CA ALA A 256 -4.59 -17.14 0.71
C ALA A 256 -5.72 -18.17 0.72
N LYS A 257 -6.35 -18.41 -0.44
CA LYS A 257 -7.51 -19.30 -0.56
C LYS A 257 -7.27 -20.72 -0.04
N ASN A 258 -6.06 -21.23 -0.26
CA ASN A 258 -5.69 -22.60 0.08
C ASN A 258 -4.56 -22.61 1.14
N ALA A 259 -4.53 -21.62 2.03
CA ALA A 259 -3.51 -21.50 3.06
C ALA A 259 -3.28 -22.83 3.80
N PRO A 260 -2.10 -23.47 3.67
CA PRO A 260 -1.83 -24.74 4.35
C PRO A 260 -1.73 -24.58 5.88
N ASN A 261 -1.31 -23.40 6.36
CA ASN A 261 -1.18 -23.08 7.79
C ASN A 261 -2.19 -22.01 8.21
N ALA A 262 -3.49 -22.25 7.96
CA ALA A 262 -4.55 -21.24 8.10
C ALA A 262 -4.66 -20.63 9.51
N ASP A 263 -4.45 -21.42 10.58
CA ASP A 263 -4.49 -20.92 11.96
C ASP A 263 -3.31 -19.96 12.24
N ASN A 264 -2.11 -20.31 11.78
CA ASN A 264 -0.93 -19.46 11.88
C ASN A 264 -1.08 -18.19 11.01
N ALA A 265 -1.70 -18.31 9.83
CA ALA A 265 -2.04 -17.19 8.96
C ALA A 265 -2.98 -16.21 9.65
N LEU A 266 -4.04 -16.71 10.31
CA LEU A 266 -4.96 -15.89 11.07
C LEU A 266 -4.24 -15.16 12.21
N ALA A 267 -3.41 -15.87 12.97
CA ALA A 267 -2.63 -15.29 14.06
C ALA A 267 -1.70 -14.18 13.56
N LEU A 268 -1.03 -14.39 12.41
CA LEU A 268 -0.17 -13.36 11.80
C LEU A 268 -0.99 -12.14 11.33
N ILE A 269 -2.13 -12.34 10.67
CA ILE A 269 -2.98 -11.24 10.19
C ILE A 269 -3.54 -10.44 11.38
N GLU A 270 -3.99 -11.09 12.44
CA GLU A 270 -4.43 -10.41 13.68
C GLU A 270 -3.28 -9.63 14.34
N PHE A 271 -2.08 -10.18 14.35
CA PHE A 271 -0.90 -9.48 14.85
C PHE A 271 -0.58 -8.25 13.99
N LEU A 272 -0.49 -8.40 12.66
CA LEU A 272 -0.17 -7.32 11.72
C LEU A 272 -1.18 -6.16 11.78
N THR A 273 -2.44 -6.43 12.14
CA THR A 273 -3.46 -5.41 12.32
C THR A 273 -3.53 -4.85 13.74
N SER A 274 -2.77 -5.40 14.69
CA SER A 274 -2.72 -4.89 16.06
C SER A 274 -2.06 -3.50 16.12
N LYS A 275 -2.43 -2.72 17.14
CA LYS A 275 -1.82 -1.41 17.40
C LYS A 275 -0.29 -1.48 17.41
N GLN A 276 0.29 -2.43 18.16
CA GLN A 276 1.73 -2.60 18.28
C GLN A 276 2.40 -2.83 16.90
N ALA A 277 1.89 -3.77 16.11
CA ALA A 277 2.47 -4.09 14.82
C ALA A 277 2.34 -2.92 13.83
N GLN A 278 1.22 -2.21 13.85
CA GLN A 278 1.02 -1.08 12.97
C GLN A 278 1.90 0.12 13.32
N GLU A 279 2.17 0.35 14.59
CA GLU A 279 3.14 1.37 15.03
C GLU A 279 4.56 1.01 14.57
N ILE A 280 4.99 -0.25 14.71
CA ILE A 280 6.28 -0.73 14.17
C ILE A 280 6.34 -0.54 12.66
N TYR A 281 5.28 -0.92 11.93
CA TYR A 281 5.24 -0.81 10.48
C TYR A 281 5.25 0.66 10.01
N ALA A 282 4.47 1.50 10.68
CA ALA A 282 4.38 2.92 10.37
C ALA A 282 5.73 3.62 10.60
N ASP A 283 6.44 3.27 11.67
CA ASP A 283 7.77 3.80 11.98
C ASP A 283 8.81 3.37 10.91
N ALA A 284 8.87 2.09 10.59
CA ALA A 284 9.82 1.56 9.61
C ALA A 284 9.59 2.11 8.18
N ASN A 285 8.36 2.50 7.85
CA ASN A 285 7.98 2.89 6.48
C ASN A 285 7.50 4.33 6.33
N TYR A 286 7.37 5.12 7.41
CA TYR A 286 6.81 6.48 7.40
C TYR A 286 5.38 6.51 6.86
N GLU A 287 4.58 5.50 7.20
CA GLU A 287 3.18 5.36 6.81
C GLU A 287 2.25 5.64 8.01
N TYR A 288 0.96 5.82 7.76
CA TYR A 288 -0.03 6.08 8.80
C TYR A 288 -0.69 4.76 9.23
N PRO A 289 -0.68 4.42 10.52
CA PRO A 289 -1.38 3.23 11.01
C PRO A 289 -2.91 3.42 10.91
N VAL A 290 -3.64 2.33 10.76
CA VAL A 290 -5.12 2.36 10.66
C VAL A 290 -5.82 1.84 11.93
N ALA A 291 -5.11 1.14 12.82
CA ALA A 291 -5.71 0.61 14.04
C ALA A 291 -6.12 1.75 15.00
N PRO A 292 -7.32 1.69 15.58
CA PRO A 292 -7.80 2.72 16.51
C PRO A 292 -6.81 2.97 17.66
N GLY A 293 -6.52 4.26 17.90
CA GLY A 293 -5.61 4.68 18.96
C GLY A 293 -4.12 4.42 18.71
N SER A 294 -3.73 3.90 17.53
CA SER A 294 -2.33 3.90 17.10
C SER A 294 -1.92 5.27 16.57
N VAL A 295 -0.63 5.56 16.65
CA VAL A 295 -0.09 6.86 16.25
C VAL A 295 1.05 6.66 15.27
N PRO A 296 1.18 7.51 14.24
CA PRO A 296 2.37 7.55 13.40
C PRO A 296 3.56 8.08 14.21
N ASN A 297 4.79 7.88 13.71
CA ASN A 297 5.96 8.46 14.35
C ASN A 297 5.96 9.99 14.31
N ASP A 298 6.81 10.62 15.12
CA ASP A 298 6.81 12.07 15.30
C ASP A 298 7.15 12.82 14.01
N LEU A 299 7.99 12.26 13.14
CA LEU A 299 8.27 12.86 11.83
C LEU A 299 7.03 12.90 10.95
N VAL A 300 6.26 11.80 10.90
CA VAL A 300 5.02 11.74 10.12
C VAL A 300 3.96 12.69 10.69
N LYS A 301 3.85 12.78 12.02
CA LYS A 301 2.98 13.77 12.69
C LYS A 301 3.35 15.21 12.35
N SER A 302 4.65 15.51 12.20
CA SER A 302 5.13 16.87 11.90
C SER A 302 4.69 17.39 10.52
N TRP A 303 4.20 16.51 9.64
CA TRP A 303 3.68 16.93 8.31
C TRP A 303 2.28 17.53 8.36
N GLY A 304 1.60 17.43 9.50
CA GLY A 304 0.24 17.90 9.72
C GLY A 304 -0.80 16.80 9.59
N ASP A 305 -2.03 17.16 9.91
CA ASP A 305 -3.19 16.27 9.86
C ASP A 305 -3.91 16.39 8.51
N TYR A 306 -4.56 15.33 8.10
CA TYR A 306 -5.46 15.32 6.94
C TYR A 306 -6.66 14.42 7.22
N VAL A 307 -7.74 14.66 6.50
CA VAL A 307 -8.92 13.79 6.50
C VAL A 307 -8.78 12.84 5.30
N PRO A 308 -8.71 11.53 5.53
CA PRO A 308 -8.70 10.57 4.42
C PRO A 308 -10.04 10.58 3.70
N ASP A 309 -10.01 10.47 2.37
CA ASP A 309 -11.21 10.30 1.56
C ASP A 309 -11.93 9.00 1.94
N ASP A 310 -13.24 9.06 2.10
CA ASP A 310 -14.07 7.97 2.61
C ASP A 310 -14.59 7.01 1.53
N VAL A 311 -14.15 7.21 0.28
CA VAL A 311 -14.48 6.32 -0.84
C VAL A 311 -13.93 4.92 -0.60
N ASN A 312 -14.78 3.91 -0.84
CA ASN A 312 -14.33 2.53 -0.76
C ASN A 312 -13.19 2.27 -1.77
N LEU A 313 -12.06 1.80 -1.27
CA LEU A 313 -10.87 1.58 -2.09
C LEU A 313 -11.07 0.51 -3.19
N MET A 314 -12.01 -0.44 -3.00
CA MET A 314 -12.35 -1.41 -4.05
C MET A 314 -13.10 -0.76 -5.22
N ASP A 315 -13.93 0.26 -4.95
CA ASP A 315 -14.61 1.01 -6.01
C ASP A 315 -13.59 1.79 -6.85
N LEU A 316 -12.56 2.38 -6.21
CA LEU A 316 -11.44 3.00 -6.94
C LEU A 316 -10.64 1.98 -7.74
N ALA A 317 -10.38 0.80 -7.19
CA ALA A 317 -9.69 -0.28 -7.90
C ALA A 317 -10.48 -0.73 -9.15
N ALA A 318 -11.80 -0.79 -9.09
CA ALA A 318 -12.67 -1.13 -10.22
C ALA A 318 -12.59 -0.10 -11.37
N LEU A 319 -12.35 1.17 -11.05
CA LEU A 319 -12.19 2.25 -12.05
C LEU A 319 -10.80 2.29 -12.71
N ARG A 320 -9.85 1.45 -12.27
CA ARG A 320 -8.47 1.47 -12.72
C ARG A 320 -8.32 1.38 -14.25
N SER A 321 -9.05 0.48 -14.89
CA SER A 321 -8.95 0.28 -16.35
C SER A 321 -9.48 1.50 -17.13
N GLN A 322 -10.54 2.15 -16.64
CA GLN A 322 -11.07 3.36 -17.23
C GLN A 322 -10.11 4.54 -17.03
N ALA A 323 -9.53 4.69 -15.84
CA ALA A 323 -8.52 5.70 -15.56
C ALA A 323 -7.29 5.57 -16.47
N LEU A 324 -6.78 4.34 -16.69
CA LEU A 324 -5.70 4.07 -17.64
C LEU A 324 -6.06 4.53 -19.05
N LYS A 325 -7.26 4.18 -19.53
CA LYS A 325 -7.74 4.59 -20.86
C LYS A 325 -7.80 6.12 -21.01
N LEU A 326 -8.24 6.86 -19.99
CA LEU A 326 -8.27 8.31 -20.01
C LEU A 326 -6.87 8.93 -20.07
N ILE A 327 -5.91 8.39 -19.30
CA ILE A 327 -4.50 8.80 -19.33
C ILE A 327 -3.90 8.60 -20.72
N GLU A 328 -4.16 7.45 -21.34
CA GLU A 328 -3.72 7.14 -22.71
C GLU A 328 -4.41 8.04 -23.75
N THR A 329 -5.71 8.33 -23.58
CA THR A 329 -6.48 9.20 -24.49
C THR A 329 -5.90 10.61 -24.59
N VAL A 330 -5.38 11.16 -23.48
CA VAL A 330 -4.70 12.48 -23.49
C VAL A 330 -3.23 12.37 -23.85
N ASP A 331 -2.71 11.15 -24.09
CA ASP A 331 -1.27 10.93 -24.32
C ASP A 331 -0.44 11.62 -23.24
N PHE A 332 -0.74 11.33 -21.96
CA PHE A 332 -0.21 12.10 -20.83
C PHE A 332 1.31 12.08 -20.73
N ASP A 333 1.93 10.98 -21.09
CA ASP A 333 3.39 10.79 -21.06
C ASP A 333 4.10 11.29 -22.34
N GLY A 334 3.39 11.65 -23.36
CA GLY A 334 3.53 12.26 -24.65
C GLY A 334 4.78 12.49 -25.38
#